data_293cd2f3673bfb10335ff1ad82f6a2fc
#
_entry.id   293cd2f3673bfb10335ff1ad82f6a2fc
#
_cell.length_a   1.000
_cell.length_b   1.000
_cell.length_c   1.000
_cell.angle_alpha   90.00
_cell.angle_beta   90.00
_cell.angle_gamma   90.00
#
_symmetry.space_group_name_H-M   'P 1'
#
loop_
_entity.id
_entity.type
_entity.pdbx_description
1 polymer ?
#
loop_
_entity_poly.entity_id
_entity_poly.type
_entity_poly.pdbx_seq_one_letter_code
_entity_poly.pdbx_strand_id
1 'polypeptide(L)'
;IVSMANYYEAVGNKDAAETQIRNALVNEKLDVDTKVGILSRYILKLQQTKKGTESANALFLTLLEQHPEDIDLKQMYGSLLVAQGKTDEARFQFQLITEMEPSNAAAWQQLLNLALKSEDIPEVIRICTRCQELFPDAPEYYFYLGIAYFQQEKYQDALDTYKAGLEIIPETNVGLKSDFYGQIGDIYYQIKNMLEAYKAYDEALKYNDKNVVVLNNYAYFLSLEKKDLKKAERMSALAVKLEPNNSTYLDTYAWIFFVQGNYTLAKIYIES
;
A
#
# COMPACT_ATOMS: atom_id res chain seq x y z
N ILE A 1 -35.34 19.20 -7.21
CA ILE A 1 -34.06 19.86 -6.83
C ILE A 1 -32.95 19.44 -7.78
N VAL A 2 -32.69 18.13 -7.99
CA VAL A 2 -31.64 17.63 -8.92
C VAL A 2 -31.92 18.12 -10.35
N SER A 3 -33.18 18.08 -10.82
CA SER A 3 -33.55 18.58 -12.15
C SER A 3 -33.28 20.09 -12.31
N MET A 4 -33.45 20.89 -11.23
CA MET A 4 -33.11 22.31 -11.23
C MET A 4 -31.60 22.55 -11.29
N ALA A 5 -30.82 21.76 -10.57
CA ALA A 5 -29.34 21.83 -10.66
C ALA A 5 -28.88 21.55 -12.09
N ASN A 6 -29.37 20.47 -12.71
CA ASN A 6 -29.06 20.13 -14.10
C ASN A 6 -29.50 21.23 -15.11
N TYR A 7 -30.65 21.84 -14.88
CA TYR A 7 -31.09 22.99 -15.68
C TYR A 7 -30.13 24.17 -15.57
N TYR A 8 -29.74 24.57 -14.34
CA TYR A 8 -28.80 25.68 -14.15
C TYR A 8 -27.41 25.37 -14.74
N GLU A 9 -27.00 24.14 -14.72
CA GLU A 9 -25.77 23.70 -15.41
C GLU A 9 -25.88 23.87 -16.92
N ALA A 10 -27.02 23.43 -17.52
CA ALA A 10 -27.25 23.52 -18.97
C ALA A 10 -27.28 24.97 -19.47
N VAL A 11 -27.77 25.92 -18.67
CA VAL A 11 -27.79 27.35 -18.99
C VAL A 11 -26.51 28.09 -18.55
N GLY A 12 -25.47 27.39 -18.04
CA GLY A 12 -24.19 27.96 -17.65
C GLY A 12 -24.16 28.71 -16.31
N ASN A 13 -25.27 28.69 -15.55
CA ASN A 13 -25.35 29.33 -14.22
C ASN A 13 -24.81 28.38 -13.13
N LYS A 14 -23.48 28.32 -13.01
CA LYS A 14 -22.77 27.39 -12.12
C LYS A 14 -23.08 27.62 -10.64
N ASP A 15 -23.23 28.88 -10.22
CA ASP A 15 -23.48 29.23 -8.82
C ASP A 15 -24.87 28.81 -8.37
N ALA A 16 -25.89 29.03 -9.23
CA ALA A 16 -27.22 28.55 -8.96
C ALA A 16 -27.31 27.02 -8.94
N ALA A 17 -26.60 26.34 -9.83
CA ALA A 17 -26.51 24.88 -9.84
C ALA A 17 -25.89 24.34 -8.53
N GLU A 18 -24.78 24.90 -8.07
CA GLU A 18 -24.13 24.55 -6.81
C GLU A 18 -25.04 24.79 -5.60
N THR A 19 -25.75 25.91 -5.57
CA THR A 19 -26.74 26.19 -4.51
C THR A 19 -27.85 25.14 -4.48
N GLN A 20 -28.36 24.69 -5.64
CA GLN A 20 -29.36 23.63 -5.68
C GLN A 20 -28.83 22.27 -5.21
N ILE A 21 -27.58 21.94 -5.54
CA ILE A 21 -26.92 20.73 -5.04
C ILE A 21 -26.82 20.77 -3.52
N ARG A 22 -26.33 21.87 -2.95
CA ARG A 22 -26.22 22.05 -1.49
C ARG A 22 -27.61 21.93 -0.82
N ASN A 23 -28.63 22.60 -1.35
CA ASN A 23 -29.98 22.51 -0.83
C ASN A 23 -30.57 21.09 -0.91
N ALA A 24 -30.21 20.31 -1.93
CA ALA A 24 -30.59 18.90 -2.03
C ALA A 24 -29.94 18.07 -0.93
N LEU A 25 -28.63 18.25 -0.72
CA LEU A 25 -27.87 17.49 0.27
C LEU A 25 -28.34 17.70 1.70
N VAL A 26 -28.69 18.93 2.08
CA VAL A 26 -29.20 19.25 3.44
C VAL A 26 -30.71 19.01 3.63
N ASN A 27 -31.43 18.58 2.59
CA ASN A 27 -32.85 18.33 2.68
C ASN A 27 -33.13 17.01 3.43
N GLU A 28 -33.72 17.11 4.63
CA GLU A 28 -34.07 15.95 5.47
C GLU A 28 -35.05 14.97 4.85
N LYS A 29 -35.85 15.43 3.84
CA LYS A 29 -36.82 14.58 3.15
C LYS A 29 -36.20 13.70 2.06
N LEU A 30 -34.96 13.92 1.73
CA LEU A 30 -34.25 13.11 0.74
C LEU A 30 -33.59 11.94 1.45
N ASP A 31 -33.74 10.75 0.87
CA ASP A 31 -33.07 9.56 1.39
C ASP A 31 -31.52 9.66 1.27
N VAL A 32 -30.83 8.94 2.12
CA VAL A 32 -29.36 9.01 2.22
C VAL A 32 -28.68 8.53 0.95
N ASP A 33 -29.18 7.48 0.30
CA ASP A 33 -28.59 6.93 -0.93
C ASP A 33 -28.61 7.97 -2.07
N THR A 34 -29.73 8.69 -2.19
CA THR A 34 -29.85 9.80 -3.15
C THR A 34 -28.87 10.92 -2.81
N LYS A 35 -28.70 11.27 -1.53
CA LYS A 35 -27.71 12.28 -1.09
C LYS A 35 -26.29 11.85 -1.40
N VAL A 36 -25.91 10.59 -1.11
CA VAL A 36 -24.61 10.01 -1.44
C VAL A 36 -24.34 10.11 -2.95
N GLY A 37 -25.30 9.75 -3.78
CA GLY A 37 -25.18 9.84 -5.23
C GLY A 37 -25.02 11.30 -5.75
N ILE A 38 -25.67 12.27 -5.13
CA ILE A 38 -25.52 13.70 -5.45
C ILE A 38 -24.14 14.19 -5.02
N LEU A 39 -23.70 13.84 -3.82
CA LEU A 39 -22.43 14.25 -3.24
C LEU A 39 -21.25 13.69 -4.05
N SER A 40 -21.32 12.42 -4.45
CA SER A 40 -20.29 11.78 -5.31
C SER A 40 -20.09 12.58 -6.61
N ARG A 41 -21.18 12.94 -7.29
CA ARG A 41 -21.13 13.75 -8.51
C ARG A 41 -20.59 15.16 -8.27
N TYR A 42 -20.95 15.76 -7.15
CA TYR A 42 -20.45 17.08 -6.76
C TYR A 42 -18.93 17.08 -6.55
N ILE A 43 -18.40 16.08 -5.83
CA ILE A 43 -16.96 15.92 -5.59
C ILE A 43 -16.20 15.69 -6.89
N LEU A 44 -16.67 14.79 -7.76
CA LEU A 44 -16.06 14.55 -9.06
C LEU A 44 -15.96 15.84 -9.88
N LYS A 45 -16.99 16.67 -9.84
CA LYS A 45 -17.00 17.96 -10.52
C LYS A 45 -15.98 18.94 -9.93
N LEU A 46 -15.88 19.02 -8.59
CA LEU A 46 -14.87 19.85 -7.93
C LEU A 46 -13.45 19.42 -8.35
N GLN A 47 -13.18 18.13 -8.38
CA GLN A 47 -11.89 17.58 -8.83
C GLN A 47 -11.58 17.92 -10.29
N GLN A 48 -12.55 17.73 -11.21
CA GLN A 48 -12.39 18.05 -12.64
C GLN A 48 -12.13 19.54 -12.89
N THR A 49 -12.75 20.41 -12.10
CA THR A 49 -12.63 21.88 -12.26
C THR A 49 -11.41 22.44 -11.52
N LYS A 50 -10.60 21.58 -10.86
CA LYS A 50 -9.48 21.97 -9.99
C LYS A 50 -9.88 22.99 -8.90
N LYS A 51 -11.14 23.06 -8.55
CA LYS A 51 -11.62 23.80 -7.38
C LYS A 51 -11.26 23.00 -6.14
N GLY A 52 -10.84 23.69 -5.08
CA GLY A 52 -10.57 23.05 -3.79
C GLY A 52 -11.77 22.26 -3.28
N THR A 53 -11.50 21.11 -2.70
CA THR A 53 -12.55 20.23 -2.16
C THR A 53 -12.97 20.57 -0.73
N GLU A 54 -12.33 21.60 -0.12
CA GLU A 54 -12.61 22.04 1.26
C GLU A 54 -14.07 22.44 1.48
N SER A 55 -14.73 23.02 0.46
CA SER A 55 -16.12 23.38 0.52
C SER A 55 -17.06 22.17 0.69
N ALA A 56 -16.61 20.98 0.34
CA ALA A 56 -17.36 19.74 0.53
C ALA A 56 -17.34 19.27 1.99
N ASN A 57 -16.32 19.63 2.79
CA ASN A 57 -16.22 19.17 4.18
C ASN A 57 -17.43 19.56 5.03
N ALA A 58 -17.89 20.82 4.91
CA ALA A 58 -19.07 21.28 5.64
C ALA A 58 -20.35 20.49 5.28
N LEU A 59 -20.46 20.08 4.01
CA LEU A 59 -21.59 19.24 3.56
C LEU A 59 -21.50 17.83 4.14
N PHE A 60 -20.30 17.23 4.17
CA PHE A 60 -20.12 15.92 4.82
C PHE A 60 -20.46 15.98 6.30
N LEU A 61 -20.00 16.99 7.03
CA LEU A 61 -20.29 17.14 8.45
C LEU A 61 -21.79 17.26 8.69
N THR A 62 -22.50 18.10 7.91
CA THR A 62 -23.95 18.21 8.00
C THR A 62 -24.66 16.89 7.71
N LEU A 63 -24.20 16.14 6.71
CA LEU A 63 -24.81 14.85 6.38
C LEU A 63 -24.52 13.78 7.45
N LEU A 64 -23.34 13.75 8.01
CA LEU A 64 -22.97 12.85 9.09
C LEU A 64 -23.71 13.17 10.41
N GLU A 65 -24.06 14.44 10.66
CA GLU A 65 -24.95 14.82 11.76
C GLU A 65 -26.38 14.27 11.55
N GLN A 66 -26.89 14.27 10.31
CA GLN A 66 -28.19 13.72 9.96
C GLN A 66 -28.21 12.19 9.91
N HIS A 67 -27.09 11.58 9.49
CA HIS A 67 -26.94 10.15 9.25
C HIS A 67 -25.66 9.61 9.92
N PRO A 68 -25.57 9.62 11.27
CA PRO A 68 -24.35 9.30 11.99
C PRO A 68 -23.91 7.84 11.84
N GLU A 69 -24.84 6.94 11.51
CA GLU A 69 -24.57 5.50 11.34
C GLU A 69 -24.26 5.10 9.88
N ASP A 70 -24.24 6.07 8.96
CA ASP A 70 -24.05 5.76 7.55
C ASP A 70 -22.57 5.51 7.23
N ILE A 71 -22.25 4.27 6.89
CA ILE A 71 -20.89 3.81 6.60
C ILE A 71 -20.38 4.38 5.28
N ASP A 72 -21.23 4.46 4.25
CA ASP A 72 -20.84 4.96 2.93
C ASP A 72 -20.46 6.44 2.99
N LEU A 73 -21.19 7.25 3.74
CA LEU A 73 -20.84 8.65 3.99
C LEU A 73 -19.50 8.79 4.71
N LYS A 74 -19.25 7.97 5.75
CA LYS A 74 -17.97 7.96 6.45
C LYS A 74 -16.81 7.55 5.53
N GLN A 75 -17.02 6.49 4.73
CA GLN A 75 -16.03 6.01 3.76
C GLN A 75 -15.69 7.08 2.72
N MET A 76 -16.70 7.75 2.18
CA MET A 76 -16.51 8.84 1.22
C MET A 76 -15.79 10.04 1.85
N TYR A 77 -16.18 10.41 3.07
CA TYR A 77 -15.54 11.53 3.77
C TYR A 77 -14.09 11.21 4.12
N GLY A 78 -13.82 10.02 4.65
CA GLY A 78 -12.47 9.53 4.90
C GLY A 78 -11.59 9.58 3.64
N SER A 79 -12.11 9.11 2.50
CA SER A 79 -11.40 9.14 1.21
C SER A 79 -11.13 10.57 0.72
N LEU A 80 -12.08 11.49 0.91
CA LEU A 80 -11.89 12.90 0.59
C LEU A 80 -10.79 13.53 1.46
N LEU A 81 -10.80 13.25 2.77
CA LEU A 81 -9.81 13.73 3.72
C LEU A 81 -8.39 13.21 3.39
N VAL A 82 -8.28 11.94 2.97
CA VAL A 82 -7.01 11.39 2.44
C VAL A 82 -6.51 12.20 1.23
N ALA A 83 -7.39 12.50 0.28
CA ALA A 83 -7.05 13.29 -0.91
C ALA A 83 -6.66 14.74 -0.57
N GLN A 84 -7.16 15.28 0.54
CA GLN A 84 -6.81 16.61 1.07
C GLN A 84 -5.53 16.59 1.93
N GLY A 85 -4.95 15.42 2.21
CA GLY A 85 -3.81 15.28 3.11
C GLY A 85 -4.14 15.38 4.60
N LYS A 86 -5.42 15.34 4.96
CA LYS A 86 -5.91 15.41 6.33
C LYS A 86 -5.92 14.03 6.99
N THR A 87 -4.71 13.52 7.24
CA THR A 87 -4.49 12.12 7.63
C THR A 87 -5.20 11.73 8.93
N ASP A 88 -5.14 12.56 9.97
CA ASP A 88 -5.72 12.22 11.27
C ASP A 88 -7.25 12.24 11.24
N GLU A 89 -7.84 13.22 10.53
CA GLU A 89 -9.28 13.29 10.34
C GLU A 89 -9.79 12.07 9.51
N ALA A 90 -9.04 11.67 8.48
CA ALA A 90 -9.34 10.49 7.69
C ALA A 90 -9.27 9.20 8.53
N ARG A 91 -8.19 9.05 9.33
CA ARG A 91 -8.02 7.91 10.25
C ARG A 91 -9.22 7.79 11.18
N PHE A 92 -9.67 8.89 11.75
CA PHE A 92 -10.85 8.90 12.63
C PHE A 92 -12.10 8.36 11.93
N GLN A 93 -12.38 8.77 10.68
CA GLN A 93 -13.54 8.24 9.95
C GLN A 93 -13.45 6.73 9.72
N PHE A 94 -12.29 6.22 9.31
CA PHE A 94 -12.11 4.78 9.09
C PHE A 94 -12.14 3.98 10.41
N GLN A 95 -11.65 4.53 11.52
CA GLN A 95 -11.78 3.90 12.85
C GLN A 95 -13.25 3.75 13.24
N LEU A 96 -14.08 4.78 13.07
CA LEU A 96 -15.51 4.69 13.32
C LEU A 96 -16.16 3.57 12.49
N ILE A 97 -15.78 3.41 11.22
CA ILE A 97 -16.30 2.32 10.38
C ILE A 97 -15.90 0.96 10.96
N THR A 98 -14.64 0.77 11.36
CA THR A 98 -14.19 -0.50 11.92
C THR A 98 -14.76 -0.82 13.30
N GLU A 99 -15.20 0.18 14.06
CA GLU A 99 -15.94 0.01 15.32
C GLU A 99 -17.40 -0.41 15.06
N MET A 100 -18.06 0.19 14.05
CA MET A 100 -19.43 -0.12 13.68
C MET A 100 -19.54 -1.46 12.94
N GLU A 101 -18.61 -1.72 12.03
CA GLU A 101 -18.55 -2.92 11.19
C GLU A 101 -17.12 -3.50 11.20
N PRO A 102 -16.76 -4.32 12.20
CA PRO A 102 -15.43 -4.91 12.31
C PRO A 102 -15.01 -5.77 11.11
N SER A 103 -15.96 -6.27 10.33
CA SER A 103 -15.73 -7.03 9.10
C SER A 103 -15.49 -6.17 7.86
N ASN A 104 -15.47 -4.85 7.98
CA ASN A 104 -15.24 -3.95 6.84
C ASN A 104 -13.76 -3.92 6.43
N ALA A 105 -13.38 -4.86 5.56
CA ALA A 105 -12.01 -4.99 5.08
C ALA A 105 -11.48 -3.72 4.39
N ALA A 106 -12.36 -2.97 3.70
CA ALA A 106 -11.97 -1.72 3.02
C ALA A 106 -11.52 -0.65 4.01
N ALA A 107 -12.20 -0.49 5.14
CA ALA A 107 -11.81 0.46 6.17
C ALA A 107 -10.49 0.07 6.83
N TRP A 108 -10.28 -1.21 7.15
CA TRP A 108 -9.01 -1.71 7.66
C TRP A 108 -7.86 -1.47 6.69
N GLN A 109 -8.08 -1.72 5.39
CA GLN A 109 -7.07 -1.45 4.37
C GLN A 109 -6.70 0.04 4.31
N GLN A 110 -7.66 0.96 4.46
CA GLN A 110 -7.38 2.39 4.51
C GLN A 110 -6.56 2.76 5.75
N LEU A 111 -6.92 2.22 6.92
CA LEU A 111 -6.14 2.42 8.15
C LEU A 111 -4.70 1.91 8.00
N LEU A 112 -4.51 0.73 7.42
CA LEU A 112 -3.18 0.19 7.14
C LEU A 112 -2.39 1.08 6.19
N ASN A 113 -3.01 1.54 5.10
CA ASN A 113 -2.36 2.43 4.15
C ASN A 113 -1.92 3.76 4.80
N LEU A 114 -2.75 4.32 5.69
CA LEU A 114 -2.41 5.53 6.44
C LEU A 114 -1.24 5.29 7.42
N ALA A 115 -1.24 4.16 8.12
CA ALA A 115 -0.17 3.79 9.04
C ALA A 115 1.16 3.55 8.30
N LEU A 116 1.13 2.85 7.15
CA LEU A 116 2.30 2.63 6.30
C LEU A 116 2.86 3.95 5.76
N LYS A 117 1.99 4.84 5.28
CA LYS A 117 2.39 6.16 4.75
C LYS A 117 3.02 7.07 5.81
N SER A 118 2.58 6.95 7.06
CA SER A 118 3.13 7.72 8.19
C SER A 118 4.28 7.01 8.90
N GLU A 119 4.70 5.82 8.41
CA GLU A 119 5.74 4.98 9.02
C GLU A 119 5.46 4.65 10.50
N ASP A 120 4.17 4.57 10.86
CA ASP A 120 3.72 4.27 12.22
C ASP A 120 3.75 2.76 12.46
N ILE A 121 4.94 2.22 12.72
CA ILE A 121 5.16 0.79 12.89
C ILE A 121 4.31 0.17 14.02
N PRO A 122 4.16 0.79 15.20
CA PRO A 122 3.25 0.30 16.23
C PRO A 122 1.80 0.14 15.73
N GLU A 123 1.31 1.12 14.97
CA GLU A 123 -0.04 1.08 14.42
C GLU A 123 -0.20 0.02 13.32
N VAL A 124 0.82 -0.16 12.46
CA VAL A 124 0.85 -1.28 11.48
C VAL A 124 0.71 -2.62 12.20
N ILE A 125 1.48 -2.85 13.28
CA ILE A 125 1.42 -4.09 14.06
C ILE A 125 0.01 -4.27 14.64
N ARG A 126 -0.57 -3.24 15.27
CA ARG A 126 -1.90 -3.27 15.85
C ARG A 126 -2.97 -3.65 14.83
N ILE A 127 -2.95 -2.97 13.68
CA ILE A 127 -3.92 -3.20 12.59
C ILE A 127 -3.75 -4.62 12.02
N CYS A 128 -2.54 -5.00 11.63
CA CYS A 128 -2.31 -6.30 11.00
C CYS A 128 -2.62 -7.47 11.96
N THR A 129 -2.26 -7.37 13.24
CA THR A 129 -2.61 -8.39 14.24
C THR A 129 -4.14 -8.53 14.35
N ARG A 130 -4.87 -7.42 14.41
CA ARG A 130 -6.34 -7.48 14.47
C ARG A 130 -6.94 -8.04 13.18
N CYS A 131 -6.38 -7.67 12.03
CA CYS A 131 -6.87 -8.15 10.73
C CYS A 131 -6.58 -9.64 10.50
N GLN A 132 -5.51 -10.20 11.05
CA GLN A 132 -5.28 -11.66 11.01
C GLN A 132 -6.38 -12.45 11.73
N GLU A 133 -6.93 -11.89 12.84
CA GLU A 133 -8.06 -12.52 13.53
C GLU A 133 -9.37 -12.42 12.74
N LEU A 134 -9.58 -11.29 12.06
CA LEU A 134 -10.82 -11.01 11.31
C LEU A 134 -10.82 -11.63 9.91
N PHE A 135 -9.65 -11.69 9.28
CA PHE A 135 -9.45 -12.11 7.90
C PHE A 135 -8.27 -13.10 7.82
N PRO A 136 -8.38 -14.30 8.41
CA PRO A 136 -7.26 -15.25 8.53
C PRO A 136 -6.69 -15.71 7.19
N ASP A 137 -7.48 -15.64 6.11
CA ASP A 137 -7.07 -16.05 4.75
C ASP A 137 -6.51 -14.89 3.91
N ALA A 138 -6.24 -13.73 4.52
CA ALA A 138 -5.73 -12.54 3.85
C ALA A 138 -4.20 -12.39 4.07
N PRO A 139 -3.35 -12.86 3.14
CA PRO A 139 -1.91 -12.92 3.32
C PRO A 139 -1.23 -11.55 3.40
N GLU A 140 -1.86 -10.49 2.90
CA GLU A 140 -1.34 -9.13 2.98
C GLU A 140 -1.10 -8.67 4.42
N TYR A 141 -1.92 -9.06 5.37
CA TYR A 141 -1.72 -8.68 6.77
C TYR A 141 -0.53 -9.41 7.41
N TYR A 142 -0.24 -10.62 6.97
CA TYR A 142 0.97 -11.34 7.37
C TYR A 142 2.22 -10.70 6.76
N PHE A 143 2.11 -10.25 5.51
CA PHE A 143 3.22 -9.60 4.81
C PHE A 143 3.65 -8.32 5.51
N TYR A 144 2.72 -7.39 5.75
CA TYR A 144 3.03 -6.12 6.40
C TYR A 144 3.40 -6.27 7.88
N LEU A 145 2.81 -7.24 8.59
CA LEU A 145 3.19 -7.55 9.96
C LEU A 145 4.63 -8.07 10.03
N GLY A 146 5.00 -8.96 9.12
CA GLY A 146 6.37 -9.46 9.01
C GLY A 146 7.39 -8.34 8.76
N ILE A 147 7.09 -7.41 7.84
CA ILE A 147 7.91 -6.21 7.61
C ILE A 147 8.04 -5.38 8.91
N ALA A 148 6.92 -5.13 9.60
CA ALA A 148 6.91 -4.33 10.81
C ALA A 148 7.75 -4.96 11.94
N TYR A 149 7.68 -6.28 12.11
CA TYR A 149 8.53 -7.01 13.05
C TYR A 149 10.00 -6.99 12.63
N PHE A 150 10.29 -7.14 11.35
CA PHE A 150 11.65 -7.02 10.85
C PHE A 150 12.28 -5.65 11.14
N GLN A 151 11.52 -4.57 10.91
CA GLN A 151 11.97 -3.21 11.22
C GLN A 151 12.21 -2.96 12.73
N GLN A 152 11.52 -3.72 13.59
CA GLN A 152 11.76 -3.71 15.03
C GLN A 152 12.86 -4.70 15.47
N GLU A 153 13.57 -5.32 14.53
CA GLU A 153 14.57 -6.36 14.79
C GLU A 153 14.03 -7.60 15.52
N LYS A 154 12.71 -7.79 15.51
CA LYS A 154 12.01 -8.96 16.05
C LYS A 154 12.01 -10.09 15.01
N TYR A 155 13.21 -10.56 14.69
CA TYR A 155 13.43 -11.47 13.57
C TYR A 155 12.69 -12.81 13.70
N GLN A 156 12.53 -13.35 14.91
CA GLN A 156 11.79 -14.60 15.10
C GLN A 156 10.29 -14.40 14.86
N ASP A 157 9.70 -13.32 15.38
CA ASP A 157 8.29 -12.99 15.18
C ASP A 157 8.01 -12.74 13.68
N ALA A 158 8.93 -12.08 12.98
CA ALA A 158 8.84 -11.89 11.54
C ALA A 158 8.88 -13.22 10.76
N LEU A 159 9.82 -14.13 11.10
CA LEU A 159 9.91 -15.46 10.48
C LEU A 159 8.63 -16.27 10.69
N ASP A 160 8.11 -16.31 11.91
CA ASP A 160 6.91 -17.08 12.24
C ASP A 160 5.69 -16.49 11.51
N THR A 161 5.61 -15.17 11.43
CA THR A 161 4.55 -14.47 10.67
C THR A 161 4.61 -14.81 9.19
N TYR A 162 5.78 -14.74 8.54
CA TYR A 162 5.89 -15.07 7.12
C TYR A 162 5.62 -16.55 6.84
N LYS A 163 6.06 -17.46 7.70
CA LYS A 163 5.78 -18.90 7.56
C LYS A 163 4.28 -19.17 7.66
N ALA A 164 3.59 -18.58 8.63
CA ALA A 164 2.14 -18.70 8.74
C ALA A 164 1.42 -18.13 7.51
N GLY A 165 1.88 -17.00 6.99
CA GLY A 165 1.33 -16.43 5.76
C GLY A 165 1.54 -17.31 4.52
N LEU A 166 2.68 -18.00 4.40
CA LEU A 166 2.95 -18.92 3.28
C LEU A 166 1.94 -20.09 3.23
N GLU A 167 1.44 -20.56 4.36
CA GLU A 167 0.49 -21.68 4.43
C GLU A 167 -0.87 -21.33 3.83
N ILE A 168 -1.26 -20.04 3.83
CA ILE A 168 -2.54 -19.57 3.31
C ILE A 168 -2.48 -19.06 1.86
N ILE A 169 -1.27 -18.81 1.33
CA ILE A 169 -1.12 -18.32 -0.04
C ILE A 169 -1.43 -19.46 -1.05
N PRO A 170 -2.39 -19.26 -1.97
CA PRO A 170 -2.67 -20.25 -3.00
C PRO A 170 -1.45 -20.60 -3.85
N GLU A 171 -1.30 -21.86 -4.26
CA GLU A 171 -0.18 -22.31 -5.11
C GLU A 171 -0.09 -21.53 -6.44
N THR A 172 -1.19 -21.02 -6.92
CA THR A 172 -1.27 -20.22 -8.15
C THR A 172 -0.71 -18.80 -7.98
N ASN A 173 -0.59 -18.29 -6.74
CA ASN A 173 -0.06 -16.96 -6.47
C ASN A 173 1.46 -17.00 -6.29
N VAL A 174 2.15 -17.38 -7.35
CA VAL A 174 3.61 -17.55 -7.37
C VAL A 174 4.38 -16.27 -7.07
N GLY A 175 3.83 -15.11 -7.45
CA GLY A 175 4.44 -13.81 -7.15
C GLY A 175 4.54 -13.56 -5.65
N LEU A 176 3.41 -13.68 -4.95
CA LEU A 176 3.35 -13.45 -3.51
C LEU A 176 4.19 -14.47 -2.73
N LYS A 177 4.16 -15.76 -3.13
CA LYS A 177 5.05 -16.77 -2.53
C LYS A 177 6.53 -16.40 -2.67
N SER A 178 6.92 -15.92 -3.86
CA SER A 178 8.29 -15.46 -4.10
C SER A 178 8.66 -14.30 -3.17
N ASP A 179 7.75 -13.33 -2.98
CA ASP A 179 7.99 -12.18 -2.10
C ASP A 179 8.18 -12.62 -0.63
N PHE A 180 7.33 -13.52 -0.14
CA PHE A 180 7.44 -14.05 1.23
C PHE A 180 8.76 -14.81 1.44
N TYR A 181 9.15 -15.68 0.51
CA TYR A 181 10.44 -16.37 0.60
C TYR A 181 11.62 -15.41 0.51
N GLY A 182 11.49 -14.33 -0.28
CA GLY A 182 12.51 -13.27 -0.34
C GLY A 182 12.70 -12.61 1.04
N GLN A 183 11.62 -12.22 1.69
CA GLN A 183 11.67 -11.63 3.05
C GLN A 183 12.25 -12.60 4.09
N ILE A 184 11.89 -13.89 4.03
CA ILE A 184 12.47 -14.94 4.88
C ILE A 184 13.99 -15.02 4.64
N GLY A 185 14.43 -14.92 3.39
CA GLY A 185 15.85 -14.90 3.03
C GLY A 185 16.57 -13.69 3.64
N ASP A 186 15.99 -12.50 3.55
CA ASP A 186 16.54 -11.28 4.14
C ASP A 186 16.69 -11.41 5.67
N ILE A 187 15.69 -11.98 6.35
CA ILE A 187 15.74 -12.21 7.80
C ILE A 187 16.86 -13.19 8.17
N TYR A 188 16.92 -14.34 7.49
CA TYR A 188 17.97 -15.33 7.77
C TYR A 188 19.36 -14.76 7.53
N TYR A 189 19.53 -13.89 6.52
CA TYR A 189 20.79 -13.18 6.31
C TYR A 189 21.13 -12.27 7.50
N GLN A 190 20.18 -11.49 8.00
CA GLN A 190 20.38 -10.58 9.15
C GLN A 190 20.80 -11.32 10.41
N ILE A 191 20.20 -12.47 10.70
CA ILE A 191 20.59 -13.31 11.86
C ILE A 191 21.80 -14.20 11.59
N LYS A 192 22.52 -13.97 10.46
CA LYS A 192 23.74 -14.67 10.06
C LYS A 192 23.57 -16.17 9.79
N ASN A 193 22.36 -16.62 9.49
CA ASN A 193 22.09 -18.00 9.05
C ASN A 193 22.15 -18.09 7.51
N MET A 194 23.34 -18.01 6.95
CA MET A 194 23.57 -17.94 5.50
C MET A 194 23.00 -19.14 4.75
N LEU A 195 23.02 -20.34 5.36
CA LEU A 195 22.51 -21.55 4.71
C LEU A 195 21.00 -21.43 4.43
N GLU A 196 20.23 -21.03 5.45
CA GLU A 196 18.78 -20.89 5.30
C GLU A 196 18.43 -19.66 4.47
N ALA A 197 19.23 -18.58 4.53
CA ALA A 197 19.03 -17.41 3.66
C ALA A 197 19.09 -17.79 2.17
N TYR A 198 20.14 -18.51 1.77
CA TYR A 198 20.31 -18.92 0.37
C TYR A 198 19.24 -19.92 -0.09
N LYS A 199 18.83 -20.85 0.79
CA LYS A 199 17.69 -21.74 0.49
C LYS A 199 16.40 -20.95 0.25
N ALA A 200 16.11 -19.98 1.10
CA ALA A 200 14.90 -19.16 0.97
C ALA A 200 14.92 -18.34 -0.34
N TYR A 201 16.03 -17.73 -0.70
CA TYR A 201 16.16 -17.04 -1.97
C TYR A 201 16.05 -17.97 -3.18
N ASP A 202 16.62 -19.16 -3.11
CA ASP A 202 16.49 -20.16 -4.17
C ASP A 202 15.03 -20.61 -4.31
N GLU A 203 14.27 -20.78 -3.20
CA GLU A 203 12.82 -21.05 -3.25
C GLU A 203 12.07 -19.85 -3.84
N ALA A 204 12.37 -18.62 -3.44
CA ALA A 204 11.76 -17.43 -4.01
C ALA A 204 11.88 -17.39 -5.55
N LEU A 205 13.08 -17.66 -6.06
CA LEU A 205 13.37 -17.64 -7.50
C LEU A 205 12.81 -18.86 -8.26
N LYS A 206 12.46 -19.96 -7.58
CA LYS A 206 11.68 -21.06 -8.19
C LYS A 206 10.24 -20.66 -8.46
N TYR A 207 9.62 -19.88 -7.57
CA TYR A 207 8.28 -19.34 -7.77
C TYR A 207 8.25 -18.21 -8.79
N ASN A 208 9.21 -17.28 -8.73
CA ASN A 208 9.32 -16.16 -9.67
C ASN A 208 10.80 -15.84 -9.97
N ASP A 209 11.32 -16.37 -11.07
CA ASP A 209 12.69 -16.17 -11.52
C ASP A 209 13.01 -14.72 -11.96
N LYS A 210 11.99 -13.86 -12.03
CA LYS A 210 12.09 -12.43 -12.36
C LYS A 210 11.76 -11.51 -11.18
N ASN A 211 11.72 -12.03 -9.97
CA ASN A 211 11.56 -11.19 -8.79
C ASN A 211 12.80 -10.32 -8.60
N VAL A 212 12.70 -9.08 -9.07
CA VAL A 212 13.85 -8.15 -9.14
C VAL A 212 14.44 -7.82 -7.77
N VAL A 213 13.61 -7.75 -6.73
CA VAL A 213 14.04 -7.50 -5.35
C VAL A 213 14.87 -8.68 -4.85
N VAL A 214 14.39 -9.90 -5.03
CA VAL A 214 15.10 -11.12 -4.64
C VAL A 214 16.39 -11.27 -5.42
N LEU A 215 16.36 -11.06 -6.74
CA LEU A 215 17.56 -11.13 -7.59
C LEU A 215 18.63 -10.15 -7.10
N ASN A 216 18.25 -8.91 -6.81
CA ASN A 216 19.18 -7.89 -6.31
C ASN A 216 19.74 -8.24 -4.93
N ASN A 217 18.87 -8.54 -3.96
CA ASN A 217 19.29 -8.80 -2.58
C ASN A 217 20.20 -10.04 -2.50
N TYR A 218 19.79 -11.11 -3.15
CA TYR A 218 20.61 -12.32 -3.20
C TYR A 218 21.97 -12.08 -3.85
N ALA A 219 22.03 -11.38 -4.99
CA ALA A 219 23.25 -11.02 -5.67
C ALA A 219 24.17 -10.16 -4.77
N TYR A 220 23.60 -9.17 -4.12
CA TYR A 220 24.30 -8.30 -3.19
C TYR A 220 24.93 -9.10 -2.03
N PHE A 221 24.15 -9.95 -1.36
CA PHE A 221 24.63 -10.72 -0.23
C PHE A 221 25.68 -11.77 -0.63
N LEU A 222 25.54 -12.43 -1.78
CA LEU A 222 26.61 -13.30 -2.31
C LEU A 222 27.91 -12.52 -2.54
N SER A 223 27.80 -11.29 -3.04
CA SER A 223 28.97 -10.46 -3.31
C SER A 223 29.69 -9.99 -2.05
N LEU A 224 28.94 -9.67 -0.98
CA LEU A 224 29.51 -9.32 0.33
C LEU A 224 30.32 -10.49 0.93
N GLU A 225 29.78 -11.70 0.79
CA GLU A 225 30.47 -12.93 1.24
C GLU A 225 31.54 -13.44 0.26
N LYS A 226 31.73 -12.77 -0.87
CA LYS A 226 32.60 -13.19 -1.99
C LYS A 226 32.35 -14.63 -2.45
N LYS A 227 31.09 -15.07 -2.37
CA LYS A 227 30.62 -16.39 -2.78
C LYS A 227 29.95 -16.31 -4.14
N ASP A 228 30.20 -17.29 -4.99
CA ASP A 228 29.60 -17.43 -6.34
C ASP A 228 29.35 -16.10 -7.06
N LEU A 229 30.41 -15.30 -7.21
CA LEU A 229 30.33 -13.98 -7.84
C LEU A 229 29.80 -14.05 -9.28
N LYS A 230 29.92 -15.19 -9.96
CA LYS A 230 29.30 -15.39 -11.30
C LYS A 230 27.77 -15.51 -11.21
N LYS A 231 27.24 -16.18 -10.16
CA LYS A 231 25.80 -16.23 -9.92
C LYS A 231 25.29 -14.84 -9.56
N ALA A 232 26.00 -14.13 -8.67
CA ALA A 232 25.67 -12.76 -8.28
C ALA A 232 25.62 -11.81 -9.49
N GLU A 233 26.61 -11.87 -10.37
CA GLU A 233 26.65 -11.06 -11.60
C GLU A 233 25.45 -11.34 -12.51
N ARG A 234 25.13 -12.63 -12.77
CA ARG A 234 24.00 -12.99 -13.62
C ARG A 234 22.65 -12.47 -13.07
N MET A 235 22.43 -12.61 -11.74
CA MET A 235 21.22 -12.15 -11.09
C MET A 235 21.09 -10.63 -11.12
N SER A 236 22.17 -9.93 -10.80
CA SER A 236 22.18 -8.46 -10.81
C SER A 236 22.05 -7.91 -12.25
N ALA A 237 22.68 -8.55 -13.24
CA ALA A 237 22.48 -8.21 -14.65
C ALA A 237 21.03 -8.35 -15.09
N LEU A 238 20.34 -9.41 -14.60
CA LEU A 238 18.91 -9.59 -14.89
C LEU A 238 18.06 -8.53 -14.20
N ALA A 239 18.34 -8.17 -12.95
CA ALA A 239 17.63 -7.11 -12.24
C ALA A 239 17.77 -5.76 -12.99
N VAL A 240 18.98 -5.37 -13.39
CA VAL A 240 19.23 -4.16 -14.20
C VAL A 240 18.54 -4.23 -15.56
N LYS A 241 18.52 -5.40 -16.20
CA LYS A 241 17.81 -5.57 -17.49
C LYS A 241 16.30 -5.35 -17.34
N LEU A 242 15.71 -5.80 -16.24
CA LEU A 242 14.27 -5.67 -15.98
C LEU A 242 13.89 -4.24 -15.55
N GLU A 243 14.77 -3.60 -14.77
CA GLU A 243 14.58 -2.22 -14.30
C GLU A 243 15.85 -1.37 -14.52
N PRO A 244 16.11 -0.93 -15.76
CA PRO A 244 17.38 -0.31 -16.14
C PRO A 244 17.68 1.05 -15.51
N ASN A 245 16.66 1.73 -14.99
CA ASN A 245 16.79 3.05 -14.37
C ASN A 245 16.73 3.01 -12.84
N ASN A 246 16.75 1.80 -12.24
CA ASN A 246 16.72 1.66 -10.79
C ASN A 246 18.13 1.80 -10.23
N SER A 247 18.40 2.91 -9.55
CA SER A 247 19.71 3.25 -9.00
C SER A 247 20.23 2.20 -8.00
N THR A 248 19.34 1.58 -7.21
CA THR A 248 19.73 0.52 -6.26
C THR A 248 20.29 -0.71 -6.99
N TYR A 249 19.69 -1.09 -8.13
CA TYR A 249 20.14 -2.25 -8.88
C TYR A 249 21.40 -1.96 -9.68
N LEU A 250 21.55 -0.73 -10.18
CA LEU A 250 22.79 -0.27 -10.82
C LEU A 250 23.95 -0.25 -9.81
N ASP A 251 23.72 0.24 -8.59
CA ASP A 251 24.71 0.28 -7.52
C ASP A 251 25.18 -1.14 -7.14
N THR A 252 24.23 -2.07 -6.94
CA THR A 252 24.57 -3.48 -6.66
C THR A 252 25.38 -4.09 -7.79
N TYR A 253 25.04 -3.81 -9.05
CA TYR A 253 25.76 -4.35 -10.20
C TYR A 253 27.18 -3.78 -10.32
N ALA A 254 27.32 -2.48 -10.10
CA ALA A 254 28.62 -1.82 -10.00
C ALA A 254 29.49 -2.39 -8.87
N TRP A 255 28.88 -2.60 -7.70
CA TRP A 255 29.55 -3.21 -6.55
C TRP A 255 30.07 -4.62 -6.85
N ILE A 256 29.29 -5.46 -7.52
CA ILE A 256 29.71 -6.81 -7.91
C ILE A 256 30.94 -6.76 -8.82
N PHE A 257 30.97 -5.88 -9.81
CA PHE A 257 32.16 -5.69 -10.66
C PHE A 257 33.37 -5.18 -9.88
N PHE A 258 33.16 -4.29 -8.93
CA PHE A 258 34.22 -3.83 -8.03
C PHE A 258 34.82 -4.99 -7.23
N VAL A 259 33.98 -5.84 -6.63
CA VAL A 259 34.43 -7.02 -5.88
C VAL A 259 35.17 -8.03 -6.76
N GLN A 260 34.80 -8.14 -8.03
CA GLN A 260 35.50 -8.97 -9.04
C GLN A 260 36.83 -8.37 -9.54
N GLY A 261 37.13 -7.11 -9.18
CA GLY A 261 38.31 -6.39 -9.67
C GLY A 261 38.13 -5.73 -11.05
N ASN A 262 36.91 -5.73 -11.59
CA ASN A 262 36.57 -5.09 -12.87
C ASN A 262 36.17 -3.62 -12.66
N TYR A 263 37.14 -2.79 -12.33
CA TYR A 263 36.90 -1.38 -11.97
C TYR A 263 36.35 -0.53 -13.13
N THR A 264 36.64 -0.92 -14.38
CA THR A 264 36.14 -0.21 -15.56
C THR A 264 34.61 -0.36 -15.68
N LEU A 265 34.09 -1.58 -15.56
CA LEU A 265 32.64 -1.80 -15.58
C LEU A 265 31.99 -1.25 -14.31
N ALA A 266 32.61 -1.41 -13.13
CA ALA A 266 32.10 -0.81 -11.91
C ALA A 266 31.86 0.69 -12.06
N LYS A 267 32.82 1.44 -12.65
CA LYS A 267 32.70 2.88 -12.89
C LYS A 267 31.55 3.20 -13.85
N ILE A 268 31.39 2.46 -14.94
CA ILE A 268 30.30 2.69 -15.91
C ILE A 268 28.93 2.62 -15.24
N TYR A 269 28.68 1.58 -14.44
CA TYR A 269 27.36 1.38 -13.82
C TYR A 269 27.09 2.29 -12.64
N ILE A 270 28.09 2.75 -11.91
CA ILE A 270 27.89 3.71 -10.81
C ILE A 270 27.67 5.14 -11.33
N GLU A 271 28.10 5.46 -12.54
CA GLU A 271 27.92 6.78 -13.17
C GLU A 271 26.65 6.83 -14.07
N SER A 272 25.90 5.71 -14.21
CA SER A 272 24.67 5.61 -14.99
C SER A 272 23.44 5.99 -14.18
#